data_e331f0839bd0a988065883ec4ea2ea34
#
_entry.id   e331f0839bd0a988065883ec4ea2ea34
#
_cell.length_a   1.000
_cell.length_b   1.000
_cell.length_c   1.000
_cell.angle_alpha   90.00
_cell.angle_beta   90.00
_cell.angle_gamma   90.00
#
_symmetry.space_group_name_H-M   'P 1'
#
loop_
_entity.id
_entity.type
_entity.pdbx_description
1 polymer ?
#
loop_
_entity_poly.entity_id
_entity_poly.type
_entity_poly.pdbx_seq_one_letter_code
_entity_poly.pdbx_strand_id
1 'polypeptide(L)'
;MSLFGDCAIRYLINCCLAVINALIAASTIAAGPSELNSILRKEALPGIVWSSVGDDESQAGASGLARVNSSLPMTATTKVQVGSVTKTLLALGVLQLITDDRLALDTNAETLLPELNWDNPWPNTPVTVQHLLEHTAGLDNLRMWQFLNSKVTGDTPLAAAFPTSSDDLLRIRTTPGSQYSYSNMGYALLGMIIERITGERYEDYLHRALLSPLGMYDSSFHFVTQDFDARLAMGYIDGGVEQSAVPMYLRSAGQFTTTAYDMQIVLRFLLGDGQFGGKTLVAPEYMQRLGTPSTTDAYRHGLKVGHGLALALRDRHGVLGECHPGTTFGFRAQLCIFRDQKKAFFYAVNADNEKSNYERLTKHFIEQLEITPPDGQLPTAREDLNRYAGLYKLSPPNMAQFDWLDWMFNSVWVEVDEEEGGLVIRSLQASDKHLQALGSGLFREEGRTEASHVMYENPSLAISNGLMTWSRGSPLTLGLAWTSLIAGMCGILYIFVRGSLLFVTGRARNHITTAIPWICLIAFALPIYLYTTQSFLQFGERTTASVLVAILTGALPVSLGVALYLVARGERSSKPDLYTLIAGFQLCAILMVVGVLPVMFWR
;
A
#
# COMPACT_ATOMS: atom_id res chain seq x y z
N MET A 1 -14.62 36.53 68.07
CA MET A 1 -15.12 35.37 67.33
C MET A 1 -15.55 35.78 65.92
N SER A 2 -14.67 36.26 65.04
CA SER A 2 -15.06 36.63 63.66
C SER A 2 -13.91 36.51 62.60
N LEU A 3 -12.80 35.85 62.92
CA LEU A 3 -11.67 35.71 61.99
C LEU A 3 -11.46 34.29 61.50
N PHE A 4 -12.21 33.27 61.95
CA PHE A 4 -12.09 31.91 61.52
C PHE A 4 -13.14 31.46 60.46
N GLY A 5 -14.20 32.27 60.24
CA GLY A 5 -15.26 31.99 59.29
C GLY A 5 -14.87 32.26 57.81
N ASP A 6 -14.15 33.34 57.56
CA ASP A 6 -13.85 33.81 56.20
C ASP A 6 -12.79 32.95 55.48
N CYS A 7 -11.85 32.35 56.22
CA CYS A 7 -10.81 31.52 55.64
C CYS A 7 -11.37 30.16 55.18
N ALA A 8 -12.27 29.58 55.95
CA ALA A 8 -12.93 28.30 55.65
C ALA A 8 -13.87 28.40 54.42
N ILE A 9 -14.61 29.51 54.33
CA ILE A 9 -15.52 29.77 53.21
C ILE A 9 -14.74 30.01 51.91
N ARG A 10 -13.63 30.76 51.93
CA ARG A 10 -12.75 30.95 50.76
C ARG A 10 -12.07 29.65 50.32
N TYR A 11 -11.68 28.79 51.24
CA TYR A 11 -11.11 27.48 50.92
C TYR A 11 -12.15 26.55 50.26
N LEU A 12 -13.40 26.51 50.76
CA LEU A 12 -14.50 25.75 50.16
C LEU A 12 -14.87 26.27 48.77
N ILE A 13 -14.93 27.59 48.59
CA ILE A 13 -15.23 28.20 47.28
C ILE A 13 -14.12 27.87 46.25
N ASN A 14 -12.84 27.96 46.67
CA ASN A 14 -11.72 27.61 45.78
C ASN A 14 -11.67 26.10 45.46
N CYS A 15 -11.99 25.22 46.40
CA CYS A 15 -12.13 23.78 46.16
C CYS A 15 -13.32 23.46 45.24
N CYS A 16 -14.47 24.13 45.44
CA CYS A 16 -15.61 23.97 44.54
C CYS A 16 -15.33 24.52 43.13
N LEU A 17 -14.64 25.64 42.98
CA LEU A 17 -14.22 26.19 41.70
C LEU A 17 -13.19 25.27 41.00
N ALA A 18 -12.25 24.67 41.74
CA ALA A 18 -11.30 23.71 41.22
C ALA A 18 -12.00 22.41 40.76
N VAL A 19 -12.99 21.90 41.49
CA VAL A 19 -13.80 20.74 41.10
C VAL A 19 -14.71 21.08 39.94
N ILE A 20 -15.31 22.27 39.89
CA ILE A 20 -16.14 22.71 38.75
C ILE A 20 -15.25 22.89 37.49
N ASN A 21 -14.07 23.48 37.61
CA ASN A 21 -13.13 23.58 36.49
C ASN A 21 -12.59 22.21 36.05
N ALA A 22 -12.36 21.27 36.97
CA ALA A 22 -12.01 19.89 36.64
C ALA A 22 -13.19 19.11 35.98
N LEU A 23 -14.42 19.37 36.42
CA LEU A 23 -15.62 18.79 35.79
C LEU A 23 -15.93 19.42 34.42
N ILE A 24 -15.68 20.72 34.24
CA ILE A 24 -15.78 21.40 32.93
C ILE A 24 -14.67 20.91 32.01
N ALA A 25 -13.43 20.74 32.49
CA ALA A 25 -12.35 20.12 31.70
C ALA A 25 -12.62 18.66 31.36
N ALA A 26 -13.26 17.90 32.27
CA ALA A 26 -13.65 16.50 32.00
C ALA A 26 -14.85 16.39 31.04
N SER A 27 -15.75 17.37 30.99
CA SER A 27 -16.90 17.38 30.08
C SER A 27 -16.59 17.85 28.67
N THR A 28 -15.42 18.50 28.43
CA THR A 28 -14.95 18.86 27.09
C THR A 28 -14.17 17.74 26.38
N ILE A 29 -13.88 16.62 27.06
CA ILE A 29 -13.06 15.52 26.51
C ILE A 29 -13.89 14.45 25.76
N ALA A 30 -15.24 14.46 25.81
CA ALA A 30 -16.04 13.31 25.35
C ALA A 30 -16.94 13.54 24.12
N ALA A 31 -16.94 14.69 23.50
CA ALA A 31 -17.71 14.93 22.29
C ALA A 31 -16.78 15.31 21.14
N GLY A 32 -16.30 14.31 20.42
CA GLY A 32 -15.75 14.55 19.08
C GLY A 32 -16.80 15.29 18.23
N PRO A 33 -16.40 16.07 17.21
CA PRO A 33 -17.32 16.84 16.38
C PRO A 33 -18.48 15.96 15.93
N SER A 34 -19.71 16.47 15.95
CA SER A 34 -20.92 15.73 15.55
C SER A 34 -20.81 15.16 14.14
N GLU A 35 -20.05 15.83 13.27
CA GLU A 35 -19.75 15.45 11.90
C GLU A 35 -18.82 14.24 11.82
N LEU A 36 -17.70 14.20 12.56
CA LEU A 36 -16.80 13.06 12.60
C LEU A 36 -17.52 11.78 13.01
N ASN A 37 -18.36 11.85 14.04
CA ASN A 37 -19.20 10.72 14.46
C ASN A 37 -20.21 10.29 13.37
N SER A 38 -20.71 11.23 12.57
CA SER A 38 -21.59 10.93 11.43
C SER A 38 -20.82 10.18 10.34
N ILE A 39 -19.59 10.58 10.04
CA ILE A 39 -18.72 9.89 9.08
C ILE A 39 -18.42 8.47 9.56
N LEU A 40 -18.04 8.27 10.83
CA LEU A 40 -17.76 6.94 11.38
C LEU A 40 -18.97 6.00 11.22
N ARG A 41 -20.16 6.47 11.57
CA ARG A 41 -21.39 5.66 11.40
C ARG A 41 -21.70 5.35 9.95
N LYS A 42 -21.56 6.34 9.03
CA LYS A 42 -21.86 6.19 7.61
C LYS A 42 -20.91 5.20 6.93
N GLU A 43 -19.65 5.21 7.31
CA GLU A 43 -18.61 4.36 6.74
C GLU A 43 -18.39 3.06 7.53
N ALA A 44 -19.24 2.79 8.53
CA ALA A 44 -19.17 1.60 9.40
C ALA A 44 -17.79 1.41 10.05
N LEU A 45 -17.18 2.51 10.52
CA LEU A 45 -15.88 2.53 11.18
C LEU A 45 -16.08 2.49 12.71
N PRO A 46 -15.48 1.51 13.43
CA PRO A 46 -15.68 1.38 14.88
C PRO A 46 -15.14 2.56 15.67
N GLY A 47 -13.92 3.04 15.35
CA GLY A 47 -13.29 4.12 16.07
C GLY A 47 -12.15 4.77 15.30
N ILE A 48 -11.77 5.96 15.76
CA ILE A 48 -10.70 6.79 15.21
C ILE A 48 -9.91 7.45 16.33
N VAL A 49 -8.60 7.51 16.18
CA VAL A 49 -7.74 8.48 16.85
C VAL A 49 -7.25 9.49 15.83
N TRP A 50 -7.05 10.74 16.24
CA TRP A 50 -6.59 11.79 15.34
C TRP A 50 -5.77 12.84 16.06
N SER A 51 -4.91 13.54 15.33
CA SER A 51 -4.23 14.75 15.76
C SER A 51 -4.14 15.76 14.62
N SER A 52 -4.13 17.03 14.97
CA SER A 52 -4.01 18.14 14.03
C SER A 52 -3.13 19.24 14.59
N VAL A 53 -2.51 19.99 13.68
CA VAL A 53 -1.74 21.20 13.96
C VAL A 53 -2.29 22.27 13.03
N GLY A 54 -2.80 23.37 13.61
CA GLY A 54 -3.26 24.57 12.93
C GLY A 54 -2.38 25.77 13.29
N ASP A 55 -2.86 26.99 12.96
CA ASP A 55 -2.07 28.23 13.09
C ASP A 55 -1.51 28.49 14.51
N ASP A 56 -2.33 28.32 15.55
CA ASP A 56 -1.93 28.54 16.95
C ASP A 56 -2.27 27.34 17.87
N GLU A 57 -2.97 26.33 17.37
CA GLU A 57 -3.46 25.21 18.16
C GLU A 57 -3.03 23.86 17.62
N SER A 58 -2.71 22.98 18.55
CA SER A 58 -2.53 21.57 18.23
C SER A 58 -3.52 20.76 19.05
N GLN A 59 -4.26 19.90 18.39
CA GLN A 59 -5.29 19.07 19.01
C GLN A 59 -4.99 17.60 18.82
N ALA A 60 -5.38 16.79 19.79
CA ALA A 60 -5.38 15.34 19.71
C ALA A 60 -6.68 14.82 20.30
N GLY A 61 -7.31 13.85 19.64
CA GLY A 61 -8.61 13.35 20.04
C GLY A 61 -8.88 11.94 19.56
N ALA A 62 -10.06 11.47 19.92
CA ALA A 62 -10.57 10.17 19.49
C ALA A 62 -12.10 10.17 19.48
N SER A 63 -12.67 9.20 18.76
CA SER A 63 -14.11 8.97 18.73
C SER A 63 -14.43 7.49 18.45
N GLY A 64 -15.58 7.00 18.91
CA GLY A 64 -16.01 5.61 18.71
C GLY A 64 -15.36 4.64 19.69
N LEU A 65 -15.15 3.40 19.28
CA LEU A 65 -14.75 2.27 20.10
C LEU A 65 -13.36 1.72 19.72
N ALA A 66 -12.51 1.51 20.71
CA ALA A 66 -11.25 0.79 20.58
C ALA A 66 -11.47 -0.73 20.49
N ARG A 67 -12.52 -1.23 21.18
CA ARG A 67 -12.94 -2.63 21.13
C ARG A 67 -14.46 -2.69 21.13
N VAL A 68 -15.05 -3.22 20.08
CA VAL A 68 -16.51 -3.29 19.90
C VAL A 68 -17.14 -4.26 20.91
N ASN A 69 -16.61 -5.48 21.03
CA ASN A 69 -17.17 -6.53 21.88
C ASN A 69 -17.23 -6.16 23.37
N SER A 70 -16.27 -5.37 23.87
CA SER A 70 -16.25 -4.90 25.26
C SER A 70 -16.77 -3.49 25.43
N SER A 71 -17.22 -2.84 24.35
CA SER A 71 -17.66 -1.44 24.32
C SER A 71 -16.59 -0.48 24.90
N LEU A 72 -15.30 -0.81 24.73
CA LEU A 72 -14.20 0.01 25.21
C LEU A 72 -14.09 1.27 24.35
N PRO A 73 -14.22 2.48 24.91
CA PRO A 73 -14.13 3.71 24.13
C PRO A 73 -12.72 3.96 23.60
N MET A 74 -12.64 4.57 22.41
CA MET A 74 -11.39 5.11 21.87
C MET A 74 -11.03 6.41 22.63
N THR A 75 -9.76 6.58 22.93
CA THR A 75 -9.22 7.79 23.58
C THR A 75 -7.97 8.25 22.85
N ALA A 76 -7.53 9.49 23.06
CA ALA A 76 -6.30 10.01 22.45
C ALA A 76 -5.03 9.27 22.90
N THR A 77 -5.09 8.50 23.99
CA THR A 77 -4.02 7.63 24.49
C THR A 77 -4.17 6.16 24.04
N THR A 78 -5.25 5.84 23.32
CA THR A 78 -5.41 4.52 22.70
C THR A 78 -4.33 4.32 21.67
N LYS A 79 -3.64 3.18 21.75
CA LYS A 79 -2.63 2.80 20.75
C LYS A 79 -3.28 2.24 19.50
N VAL A 80 -2.72 2.57 18.35
CA VAL A 80 -3.16 2.09 17.03
C VAL A 80 -1.95 1.70 16.18
N GLN A 81 -2.14 0.74 15.29
CA GLN A 81 -1.17 0.47 14.24
C GLN A 81 -1.42 1.39 13.05
N VAL A 82 -0.34 1.89 12.44
CA VAL A 82 -0.45 2.91 11.39
C VAL A 82 -0.01 2.45 10.01
N GLY A 83 0.29 1.14 9.87
CA GLY A 83 0.70 0.60 8.58
C GLY A 83 1.85 1.40 7.96
N SER A 84 1.74 1.72 6.69
CA SER A 84 2.83 2.37 5.92
C SER A 84 3.18 3.80 6.36
N VAL A 85 2.43 4.46 7.24
CA VAL A 85 2.90 5.70 7.89
C VAL A 85 4.20 5.45 8.68
N THR A 86 4.46 4.20 9.08
CA THR A 86 5.76 3.74 9.62
C THR A 86 6.94 4.20 8.78
N LYS A 87 6.79 4.21 7.44
CA LYS A 87 7.86 4.57 6.52
C LYS A 87 8.34 6.00 6.70
N THR A 88 7.44 6.91 7.01
CA THR A 88 7.80 8.31 7.28
C THR A 88 8.74 8.40 8.50
N LEU A 89 8.43 7.68 9.58
CA LEU A 89 9.26 7.68 10.79
C LEU A 89 10.60 6.95 10.56
N LEU A 90 10.59 5.83 9.83
CA LEU A 90 11.82 5.12 9.46
C LEU A 90 12.73 6.02 8.61
N ALA A 91 12.16 6.73 7.63
CA ALA A 91 12.90 7.65 6.77
C ALA A 91 13.56 8.77 7.60
N LEU A 92 12.88 9.33 8.61
CA LEU A 92 13.50 10.30 9.52
C LEU A 92 14.72 9.72 10.23
N GLY A 93 14.68 8.46 10.66
CA GLY A 93 15.84 7.79 11.27
C GLY A 93 16.99 7.55 10.28
N VAL A 94 16.70 7.25 9.02
CA VAL A 94 17.72 7.17 7.96
C VAL A 94 18.32 8.55 7.69
N LEU A 95 17.49 9.59 7.58
CA LEU A 95 17.93 10.97 7.36
C LEU A 95 18.74 11.50 8.54
N GLN A 96 18.49 11.02 9.76
CA GLN A 96 19.33 11.33 10.91
C GLN A 96 20.74 10.73 10.77
N LEU A 97 20.87 9.48 10.32
CA LEU A 97 22.18 8.90 10.02
C LEU A 97 22.93 9.69 8.94
N ILE A 98 22.20 10.25 7.97
CA ILE A 98 22.77 11.10 6.92
C ILE A 98 23.18 12.46 7.51
N THR A 99 22.36 13.04 8.40
CA THR A 99 22.66 14.28 9.12
C THR A 99 23.91 14.14 9.99
N ASP A 100 24.15 12.95 10.54
CA ASP A 100 25.31 12.60 11.39
C ASP A 100 26.55 12.18 10.55
N ASP A 101 26.55 12.37 9.23
CA ASP A 101 27.63 11.96 8.28
C ASP A 101 27.98 10.46 8.33
N ARG A 102 27.06 9.60 8.78
CA ARG A 102 27.25 8.14 8.86
C ARG A 102 26.72 7.41 7.64
N LEU A 103 25.97 8.08 6.79
CA LEU A 103 25.37 7.58 5.57
C LEU A 103 25.24 8.75 4.58
N ALA A 104 25.09 8.47 3.28
CA ALA A 104 24.75 9.48 2.27
C ALA A 104 23.60 8.99 1.39
N LEU A 105 22.84 9.92 0.80
CA LEU A 105 21.71 9.60 -0.08
C LEU A 105 22.15 8.79 -1.31
N ASP A 106 23.33 9.06 -1.84
CA ASP A 106 23.91 8.40 -3.02
C ASP A 106 24.70 7.13 -2.69
N THR A 107 24.77 6.73 -1.40
CA THR A 107 25.43 5.48 -1.00
C THR A 107 24.76 4.30 -1.68
N ASN A 108 25.57 3.45 -2.32
CA ASN A 108 25.12 2.23 -2.98
C ASN A 108 24.63 1.20 -1.96
N ALA A 109 23.32 0.88 -2.00
CA ALA A 109 22.70 -0.09 -1.10
C ALA A 109 23.22 -1.52 -1.29
N GLU A 110 23.61 -1.88 -2.50
CA GLU A 110 24.17 -3.20 -2.83
C GLU A 110 25.52 -3.43 -2.12
N THR A 111 26.31 -2.37 -1.93
CA THR A 111 27.59 -2.44 -1.19
C THR A 111 27.40 -2.46 0.33
N LEU A 112 26.28 -1.92 0.84
CA LEU A 112 25.93 -1.98 2.26
C LEU A 112 25.40 -3.36 2.69
N LEU A 113 24.74 -4.07 1.77
CA LEU A 113 24.12 -5.38 2.00
C LEU A 113 24.62 -6.40 0.96
N PRO A 114 25.95 -6.70 0.93
CA PRO A 114 26.54 -7.56 -0.10
C PRO A 114 26.17 -9.04 0.05
N GLU A 115 25.61 -9.44 1.18
CA GLU A 115 25.14 -10.81 1.44
C GLU A 115 23.82 -11.13 0.72
N LEU A 116 23.13 -10.14 0.17
CA LEU A 116 21.86 -10.32 -0.54
C LEU A 116 22.09 -10.57 -2.04
N ASN A 117 21.20 -11.35 -2.63
CA ASN A 117 21.23 -11.66 -4.06
C ASN A 117 20.60 -10.53 -4.88
N TRP A 118 21.36 -9.45 -5.12
CA TRP A 118 20.92 -8.37 -5.99
C TRP A 118 21.00 -8.80 -7.47
N ASP A 119 19.91 -8.59 -8.21
CA ASP A 119 19.84 -8.78 -9.67
C ASP A 119 19.55 -7.42 -10.33
N ASN A 120 20.61 -6.63 -10.55
CA ASN A 120 20.53 -5.32 -11.17
C ASN A 120 21.04 -5.38 -12.63
N PRO A 121 20.13 -5.36 -13.64
CA PRO A 121 20.48 -5.37 -15.05
C PRO A 121 21.17 -4.09 -15.53
N TRP A 122 21.24 -3.05 -14.69
CA TRP A 122 21.87 -1.75 -14.99
C TRP A 122 23.15 -1.54 -14.16
N PRO A 123 24.28 -2.18 -14.48
CA PRO A 123 25.47 -2.18 -13.63
C PRO A 123 26.09 -0.78 -13.42
N ASN A 124 25.81 0.15 -14.33
CA ASN A 124 26.28 1.55 -14.23
C ASN A 124 25.33 2.46 -13.44
N THR A 125 24.21 1.94 -12.99
CA THR A 125 23.17 2.67 -12.22
C THR A 125 22.83 1.86 -10.97
N PRO A 126 23.65 1.95 -9.91
CA PRO A 126 23.41 1.20 -8.69
C PRO A 126 22.15 1.69 -7.97
N VAL A 127 21.57 0.81 -7.17
CA VAL A 127 20.50 1.20 -6.25
C VAL A 127 21.11 1.99 -5.10
N THR A 128 20.63 3.21 -4.89
CA THR A 128 21.09 4.08 -3.80
C THR A 128 20.10 4.13 -2.63
N VAL A 129 20.54 4.63 -1.48
CA VAL A 129 19.68 4.90 -0.32
C VAL A 129 18.52 5.84 -0.71
N GLN A 130 18.79 6.86 -1.53
CA GLN A 130 17.76 7.76 -2.04
C GLN A 130 16.71 7.01 -2.87
N HIS A 131 17.13 6.10 -3.75
CA HIS A 131 16.19 5.30 -4.55
C HIS A 131 15.28 4.44 -3.67
N LEU A 132 15.77 3.93 -2.54
CA LEU A 132 14.96 3.17 -1.58
C LEU A 132 13.95 4.08 -0.87
N LEU A 133 14.37 5.27 -0.42
CA LEU A 133 13.51 6.26 0.25
C LEU A 133 12.40 6.77 -0.69
N GLU A 134 12.74 7.10 -1.94
CA GLU A 134 11.79 7.65 -2.93
C GLU A 134 10.97 6.57 -3.64
N HIS A 135 11.16 5.28 -3.33
CA HIS A 135 10.53 4.16 -4.06
C HIS A 135 10.86 4.14 -5.56
N THR A 136 12.08 4.46 -5.91
CA THR A 136 12.54 4.50 -7.31
C THR A 136 13.66 3.50 -7.61
N ALA A 137 13.87 2.55 -6.70
CA ALA A 137 14.87 1.50 -6.86
C ALA A 137 14.52 0.47 -7.95
N GLY A 138 13.27 0.43 -8.44
CA GLY A 138 12.80 -0.60 -9.37
C GLY A 138 12.52 -1.96 -8.73
N LEU A 139 12.55 -2.05 -7.40
CA LEU A 139 12.25 -3.26 -6.64
C LEU A 139 10.76 -3.64 -6.72
N ASP A 140 10.48 -4.92 -6.52
CA ASP A 140 9.12 -5.40 -6.29
C ASP A 140 8.56 -4.87 -4.97
N ASN A 141 7.22 -4.88 -4.84
CA ASN A 141 6.56 -4.41 -3.63
C ASN A 141 6.78 -5.39 -2.47
N LEU A 142 6.28 -6.61 -2.61
CA LEU A 142 6.39 -7.71 -1.66
C LEU A 142 6.00 -9.03 -2.33
N ARG A 143 6.31 -10.15 -1.69
CA ARG A 143 5.76 -11.48 -1.98
C ARG A 143 4.69 -11.82 -0.95
N MET A 144 3.70 -12.63 -1.33
CA MET A 144 2.59 -13.01 -0.45
C MET A 144 3.07 -13.59 0.89
N TRP A 145 4.10 -14.45 0.86
CA TRP A 145 4.65 -15.07 2.08
C TRP A 145 5.35 -14.10 3.04
N GLN A 146 5.81 -12.93 2.54
CA GLN A 146 6.42 -11.90 3.40
C GLN A 146 5.39 -11.14 4.24
N PHE A 147 4.13 -11.19 3.81
CA PHE A 147 3.01 -10.50 4.45
C PHE A 147 2.09 -11.48 5.19
N LEU A 148 1.77 -12.63 4.57
CA LEU A 148 0.88 -13.67 5.10
C LEU A 148 1.71 -14.87 5.54
N ASN A 149 2.16 -14.88 6.81
CA ASN A 149 2.93 -15.96 7.38
C ASN A 149 2.75 -16.03 8.91
N SER A 150 2.22 -17.15 9.41
CA SER A 150 1.95 -17.35 10.83
C SER A 150 3.18 -17.68 11.67
N LYS A 151 4.34 -17.92 11.03
CA LYS A 151 5.59 -18.29 11.70
C LYS A 151 6.45 -17.08 12.08
N VAL A 152 6.10 -15.90 11.60
CA VAL A 152 6.78 -14.66 11.92
C VAL A 152 6.50 -14.27 13.37
N THR A 153 7.51 -13.79 14.07
CA THR A 153 7.42 -13.22 15.42
C THR A 153 8.00 -11.82 15.43
N GLY A 154 7.79 -11.07 16.51
CA GLY A 154 8.42 -9.77 16.71
C GLY A 154 9.95 -9.80 16.70
N ASP A 155 10.55 -10.97 16.96
CA ASP A 155 12.01 -11.16 17.01
C ASP A 155 12.60 -11.78 15.74
N THR A 156 11.77 -12.08 14.73
CA THR A 156 12.24 -12.60 13.45
C THR A 156 13.22 -11.59 12.81
N PRO A 157 14.48 -11.97 12.48
CA PRO A 157 15.42 -11.03 11.87
C PRO A 157 14.91 -10.46 10.55
N LEU A 158 15.17 -9.17 10.23
CA LEU A 158 14.78 -8.56 8.94
C LEU A 158 15.37 -9.33 7.76
N ALA A 159 16.59 -9.85 7.89
CA ALA A 159 17.25 -10.64 6.83
C ALA A 159 16.45 -11.91 6.45
N ALA A 160 15.57 -12.42 7.31
CA ALA A 160 14.71 -13.54 6.99
C ALA A 160 13.66 -13.22 5.92
N ALA A 161 13.41 -11.93 5.65
CA ALA A 161 12.61 -11.48 4.52
C ALA A 161 13.28 -11.67 3.16
N PHE A 162 14.61 -11.91 3.14
CA PHE A 162 15.44 -12.00 1.92
C PHE A 162 16.28 -13.28 1.91
N PRO A 163 15.65 -14.46 1.86
CA PRO A 163 16.40 -15.72 1.82
C PRO A 163 17.24 -15.81 0.54
N THR A 164 18.51 -16.20 0.68
CA THR A 164 19.47 -16.36 -0.43
C THR A 164 19.10 -17.46 -1.42
N SER A 165 18.11 -18.30 -1.08
CA SER A 165 17.55 -19.31 -1.98
C SER A 165 16.54 -18.75 -3.01
N SER A 166 16.22 -17.46 -2.95
CA SER A 166 15.30 -16.79 -3.88
C SER A 166 16.10 -15.87 -4.81
N ASP A 167 16.37 -16.33 -6.03
CA ASP A 167 17.25 -15.62 -6.98
C ASP A 167 16.60 -14.38 -7.63
N ASP A 168 15.27 -14.24 -7.55
CA ASP A 168 14.49 -13.19 -8.22
C ASP A 168 13.90 -12.11 -7.28
N LEU A 169 14.12 -12.27 -5.96
CA LEU A 169 13.45 -11.44 -4.95
C LEU A 169 13.90 -9.96 -5.03
N LEU A 170 15.20 -9.73 -5.25
CA LEU A 170 15.79 -8.39 -5.41
C LEU A 170 16.13 -8.09 -6.88
N ARG A 171 15.32 -8.61 -7.81
CA ARG A 171 15.42 -8.25 -9.22
C ARG A 171 14.93 -6.82 -9.44
N ILE A 172 15.81 -5.99 -9.97
CA ILE A 172 15.50 -4.61 -10.34
C ILE A 172 14.75 -4.64 -11.68
N ARG A 173 13.56 -4.04 -11.75
CA ARG A 173 12.62 -4.14 -12.87
C ARG A 173 12.61 -2.92 -13.79
N THR A 174 13.11 -1.78 -13.29
CA THR A 174 13.29 -0.53 -14.05
C THR A 174 14.64 0.07 -13.71
N THR A 175 15.19 0.89 -14.59
CA THR A 175 16.42 1.62 -14.29
C THR A 175 16.28 2.37 -12.96
N PRO A 176 17.16 2.16 -11.96
CA PRO A 176 17.09 2.87 -10.70
C PRO A 176 16.99 4.38 -10.89
N GLY A 177 16.05 5.02 -10.20
CA GLY A 177 15.80 6.45 -10.32
C GLY A 177 14.93 6.87 -11.51
N SER A 178 14.47 5.96 -12.37
CA SER A 178 13.67 6.35 -13.55
C SER A 178 12.18 6.45 -13.27
N GLN A 179 11.63 5.53 -12.50
CA GLN A 179 10.19 5.41 -12.28
C GLN A 179 9.87 5.09 -10.82
N TYR A 180 8.74 5.57 -10.36
CA TYR A 180 8.19 5.18 -9.07
C TYR A 180 7.72 3.72 -9.11
N SER A 181 8.15 2.94 -8.13
CA SER A 181 7.76 1.54 -7.89
C SER A 181 7.67 1.32 -6.39
N TYR A 182 6.47 1.48 -5.81
CA TYR A 182 6.27 1.32 -4.37
C TYR A 182 6.81 -0.02 -3.89
N SER A 183 7.66 -0.02 -2.87
CA SER A 183 8.33 -1.21 -2.38
C SER A 183 8.37 -1.27 -0.85
N ASN A 184 7.66 -2.23 -0.26
CA ASN A 184 7.81 -2.59 1.14
C ASN A 184 9.17 -3.28 1.38
N MET A 185 9.67 -4.05 0.39
CA MET A 185 11.01 -4.62 0.44
C MET A 185 12.10 -3.53 0.53
N GLY A 186 11.96 -2.44 -0.24
CA GLY A 186 12.90 -1.31 -0.17
C GLY A 186 13.02 -0.72 1.24
N TYR A 187 11.91 -0.59 1.95
CA TYR A 187 11.91 -0.09 3.34
C TYR A 187 12.37 -1.13 4.37
N ALA A 188 12.23 -2.42 4.06
CA ALA A 188 12.87 -3.46 4.86
C ALA A 188 14.41 -3.43 4.69
N LEU A 189 14.90 -3.19 3.49
CA LEU A 189 16.34 -2.97 3.24
C LEU A 189 16.86 -1.73 3.96
N LEU A 190 16.10 -0.62 4.01
CA LEU A 190 16.49 0.56 4.82
C LEU A 190 16.59 0.21 6.32
N GLY A 191 15.69 -0.62 6.85
CA GLY A 191 15.81 -1.15 8.22
C GLY A 191 17.10 -1.94 8.41
N MET A 192 17.45 -2.84 7.48
CA MET A 192 18.71 -3.59 7.52
C MET A 192 19.94 -2.68 7.38
N ILE A 193 19.87 -1.62 6.59
CA ILE A 193 20.95 -0.62 6.48
C ILE A 193 21.15 0.10 7.81
N ILE A 194 20.08 0.47 8.52
CA ILE A 194 20.18 1.01 9.87
C ILE A 194 20.91 0.02 10.78
N GLU A 195 20.51 -1.25 10.81
CA GLU A 195 21.15 -2.29 11.61
C GLU A 195 22.64 -2.48 11.25
N ARG A 196 22.99 -2.43 9.96
CA ARG A 196 24.35 -2.53 9.45
C ARG A 196 25.25 -1.40 9.95
N ILE A 197 24.76 -0.17 9.91
CA ILE A 197 25.53 1.03 10.26
C ILE A 197 25.63 1.19 11.78
N THR A 198 24.58 0.85 12.52
CA THR A 198 24.49 1.12 13.96
C THR A 198 24.98 -0.04 14.81
N GLY A 199 24.89 -1.28 14.31
CA GLY A 199 25.21 -2.49 15.06
C GLY A 199 24.12 -2.90 16.07
N GLU A 200 22.97 -2.23 16.05
CA GLU A 200 21.81 -2.50 16.92
C GLU A 200 20.56 -2.77 16.06
N ARG A 201 19.51 -3.35 16.64
CA ARG A 201 18.23 -3.52 15.93
C ARG A 201 17.69 -2.15 15.51
N TYR A 202 17.06 -2.06 14.32
CA TYR A 202 16.51 -0.80 13.84
C TYR A 202 15.46 -0.22 14.80
N GLU A 203 14.69 -1.07 15.50
CA GLU A 203 13.71 -0.67 16.50
C GLU A 203 14.37 0.06 17.69
N ASP A 204 15.49 -0.47 18.19
CA ASP A 204 16.22 0.09 19.33
C ASP A 204 16.89 1.42 18.92
N TYR A 205 17.50 1.45 17.73
CA TYR A 205 18.06 2.68 17.19
C TYR A 205 17.00 3.78 17.07
N LEU A 206 15.87 3.50 16.42
CA LEU A 206 14.81 4.49 16.23
C LEU A 206 14.18 4.92 17.56
N HIS A 207 14.03 4.01 18.51
CA HIS A 207 13.57 4.38 19.84
C HIS A 207 14.53 5.37 20.51
N ARG A 208 15.82 5.09 20.51
CA ARG A 208 16.86 5.92 21.14
C ARG A 208 17.13 7.22 20.38
N ALA A 209 17.20 7.15 19.05
CA ALA A 209 17.64 8.26 18.22
C ALA A 209 16.50 9.21 17.80
N LEU A 210 15.27 8.72 17.70
CA LEU A 210 14.13 9.49 17.21
C LEU A 210 13.01 9.62 18.28
N LEU A 211 12.46 8.49 18.77
CA LEU A 211 11.27 8.55 19.63
C LEU A 211 11.56 9.18 20.98
N SER A 212 12.63 8.75 21.68
CA SER A 212 13.00 9.30 22.99
C SER A 212 13.34 10.79 22.94
N PRO A 213 14.15 11.30 22.01
CA PRO A 213 14.39 12.73 21.87
C PRO A 213 13.13 13.54 21.59
N LEU A 214 12.18 13.01 20.82
CA LEU A 214 10.88 13.66 20.55
C LEU A 214 9.91 13.55 21.73
N GLY A 215 10.19 12.71 22.74
CA GLY A 215 9.29 12.48 23.87
C GLY A 215 8.10 11.56 23.57
N MET A 216 8.21 10.70 22.54
CA MET A 216 7.17 9.78 22.08
C MET A 216 7.21 8.45 22.85
N TYR A 217 6.90 8.49 24.13
CA TYR A 217 7.06 7.36 25.04
C TYR A 217 5.97 6.27 24.93
N ASP A 218 4.85 6.60 24.30
CA ASP A 218 3.75 5.67 24.05
C ASP A 218 3.81 4.99 22.68
N SER A 219 4.84 5.30 21.89
CA SER A 219 5.06 4.76 20.54
C SER A 219 6.17 3.73 20.50
N SER A 220 6.07 2.78 19.56
CA SER A 220 7.07 1.70 19.42
C SER A 220 7.16 1.18 17.99
N PHE A 221 8.40 0.89 17.55
CA PHE A 221 8.68 0.07 16.37
C PHE A 221 8.72 -1.42 16.70
N HIS A 222 8.92 -1.80 17.97
CA HIS A 222 8.78 -3.18 18.40
C HIS A 222 7.33 -3.64 18.25
N PHE A 223 7.15 -4.93 17.95
CA PHE A 223 5.83 -5.51 17.81
C PHE A 223 5.07 -5.50 19.14
N VAL A 224 3.85 -4.97 19.09
CA VAL A 224 2.94 -4.89 20.24
C VAL A 224 1.66 -5.63 19.91
N THR A 225 1.20 -6.47 20.85
CA THR A 225 -0.10 -7.17 20.76
C THR A 225 -1.11 -6.60 21.74
N GLN A 226 -2.39 -6.89 21.51
CA GLN A 226 -3.48 -6.52 22.42
C GLN A 226 -3.38 -7.21 23.79
N ASP A 227 -2.71 -8.36 23.86
CA ASP A 227 -2.47 -9.08 25.12
C ASP A 227 -1.31 -8.46 25.90
N PHE A 228 -0.31 -7.91 25.23
CA PHE A 228 0.82 -7.24 25.86
C PHE A 228 0.48 -5.82 26.33
N ASP A 229 -0.25 -5.05 25.53
CA ASP A 229 -0.72 -3.70 25.89
C ASP A 229 -2.22 -3.56 25.66
N ALA A 230 -2.98 -3.54 26.75
CA ALA A 230 -4.43 -3.42 26.71
C ALA A 230 -4.93 -2.10 26.08
N ARG A 231 -4.07 -1.07 25.96
CA ARG A 231 -4.38 0.20 25.27
C ARG A 231 -4.36 0.05 23.75
N LEU A 232 -3.81 -1.04 23.18
CA LEU A 232 -3.86 -1.27 21.75
C LEU A 232 -5.29 -1.61 21.33
N ALA A 233 -5.85 -0.83 20.41
CA ALA A 233 -7.15 -1.06 19.84
C ALA A 233 -7.21 -2.43 19.15
N MET A 234 -8.40 -3.04 19.10
CA MET A 234 -8.66 -4.20 18.24
C MET A 234 -8.83 -3.71 16.80
N GLY A 235 -8.20 -4.38 15.85
CA GLY A 235 -8.41 -4.17 14.43
C GLY A 235 -9.70 -4.87 13.95
N TYR A 236 -10.30 -4.35 12.88
CA TYR A 236 -11.50 -4.94 12.25
C TYR A 236 -11.30 -5.00 10.74
N ILE A 237 -11.64 -6.14 10.16
CA ILE A 237 -11.67 -6.32 8.70
C ILE A 237 -13.12 -6.42 8.22
N ASP A 238 -13.32 -6.55 6.91
CA ASP A 238 -14.64 -6.63 6.28
C ASP A 238 -15.64 -7.49 7.06
N GLY A 239 -16.86 -6.98 7.24
CA GLY A 239 -17.90 -7.63 8.02
C GLY A 239 -17.75 -7.48 9.53
N GLY A 240 -16.83 -6.65 10.03
CA GLY A 240 -16.62 -6.41 11.46
C GLY A 240 -15.89 -7.55 12.18
N VAL A 241 -15.15 -8.36 11.45
CA VAL A 241 -14.35 -9.46 12.00
C VAL A 241 -13.15 -8.90 12.76
N GLU A 242 -13.01 -9.28 14.04
CA GLU A 242 -11.86 -8.88 14.85
C GLU A 242 -10.55 -9.45 14.31
N GLN A 243 -9.56 -8.59 14.26
CA GLN A 243 -8.20 -8.92 13.85
C GLN A 243 -7.19 -8.42 14.87
N SER A 244 -6.55 -9.34 15.56
CA SER A 244 -5.40 -9.03 16.43
C SER A 244 -4.21 -8.58 15.60
N ALA A 245 -3.28 -7.85 16.24
CA ALA A 245 -2.02 -7.46 15.62
C ALA A 245 -1.25 -8.69 15.11
N VAL A 246 -0.68 -8.57 13.91
CA VAL A 246 0.06 -9.63 13.22
C VAL A 246 1.48 -9.16 12.95
N PRO A 247 2.51 -9.90 13.36
CA PRO A 247 3.88 -9.59 13.00
C PRO A 247 4.13 -9.94 11.52
N MET A 248 5.03 -9.19 10.87
CA MET A 248 5.34 -9.39 9.45
C MET A 248 6.85 -9.36 9.21
N TYR A 249 7.32 -10.05 8.15
CA TYR A 249 8.73 -10.02 7.76
C TYR A 249 9.21 -8.61 7.42
N LEU A 250 8.40 -7.84 6.69
CA LEU A 250 8.71 -6.48 6.23
C LEU A 250 8.31 -5.41 7.29
N ARG A 251 8.54 -5.69 8.57
CA ARG A 251 8.00 -4.92 9.70
C ARG A 251 8.48 -3.47 9.76
N SER A 252 9.69 -3.17 9.30
CA SER A 252 10.20 -1.79 9.21
C SER A 252 9.43 -0.92 8.22
N ALA A 253 8.67 -1.55 7.32
CA ALA A 253 7.80 -0.86 6.37
C ALA A 253 6.39 -0.58 6.89
N GLY A 254 5.94 -1.20 8.04
CA GLY A 254 4.52 -1.10 8.39
C GLY A 254 4.10 -1.46 9.82
N GLN A 255 5.03 -1.67 10.77
CA GLN A 255 4.69 -2.22 12.09
C GLN A 255 4.72 -1.19 13.25
N PHE A 256 4.73 0.10 12.96
CA PHE A 256 4.74 1.13 14.01
C PHE A 256 3.41 1.22 14.73
N THR A 257 3.47 1.28 16.06
CA THR A 257 2.32 1.47 16.96
C THR A 257 2.48 2.80 17.70
N THR A 258 1.41 3.61 17.79
CA THR A 258 1.47 4.98 18.31
C THR A 258 0.13 5.42 18.90
N THR A 259 0.08 6.65 19.44
CA THR A 259 -1.11 7.33 19.96
C THR A 259 -1.34 8.65 19.23
N ALA A 260 -2.53 9.25 19.40
CA ALA A 260 -2.81 10.58 18.84
C ALA A 260 -1.87 11.65 19.42
N TYR A 261 -1.53 11.57 20.71
CA TYR A 261 -0.63 12.54 21.35
C TYR A 261 0.79 12.47 20.78
N ASP A 262 1.34 11.27 20.61
CA ASP A 262 2.68 11.12 20.04
C ASP A 262 2.72 11.57 18.57
N MET A 263 1.66 11.28 17.81
CA MET A 263 1.58 11.75 16.43
C MET A 263 1.42 13.28 16.32
N GLN A 264 0.82 13.94 17.29
CA GLN A 264 0.80 15.41 17.36
C GLN A 264 2.23 15.99 17.43
N ILE A 265 3.13 15.32 18.17
CA ILE A 265 4.54 15.70 18.24
C ILE A 265 5.20 15.53 16.88
N VAL A 266 4.95 14.39 16.20
CA VAL A 266 5.45 14.12 14.85
C VAL A 266 5.00 15.20 13.87
N LEU A 267 3.71 15.58 13.88
CA LEU A 267 3.19 16.62 12.99
C LEU A 267 3.93 17.96 13.17
N ARG A 268 4.16 18.37 14.41
CA ARG A 268 4.93 19.58 14.71
C ARG A 268 6.38 19.48 14.22
N PHE A 269 7.02 18.33 14.44
CA PHE A 269 8.38 18.09 13.97
C PHE A 269 8.48 18.14 12.45
N LEU A 270 7.54 17.52 11.74
CA LEU A 270 7.49 17.51 10.28
C LEU A 270 7.23 18.90 9.66
N LEU A 271 6.49 19.76 10.35
CA LEU A 271 6.27 21.16 9.95
C LEU A 271 7.47 22.07 10.25
N GLY A 272 8.37 21.62 11.12
CA GLY A 272 9.57 22.37 11.51
C GLY A 272 10.75 22.18 10.56
N ASP A 273 11.90 22.62 11.01
CA ASP A 273 13.19 22.58 10.29
C ASP A 273 14.07 21.38 10.69
N GLY A 274 13.50 20.37 11.38
CA GLY A 274 14.23 19.18 11.83
C GLY A 274 14.96 19.36 13.16
N GLN A 275 14.79 20.50 13.84
CA GLN A 275 15.29 20.71 15.19
C GLN A 275 14.24 20.33 16.24
N PHE A 276 14.68 19.77 17.36
CA PHE A 276 13.84 19.48 18.51
C PHE A 276 14.66 19.54 19.80
N GLY A 277 14.17 20.26 20.83
CA GLY A 277 14.87 20.40 22.10
C GLY A 277 16.28 21.01 21.97
N GLY A 278 16.51 21.89 20.99
CA GLY A 278 17.80 22.53 20.72
C GLY A 278 18.82 21.63 20.01
N LYS A 279 18.40 20.46 19.49
CA LYS A 279 19.23 19.55 18.69
C LYS A 279 18.68 19.42 17.28
N THR A 280 19.55 19.40 16.28
CA THR A 280 19.19 19.03 14.93
C THR A 280 19.10 17.50 14.84
N LEU A 281 17.90 16.96 14.68
CA LEU A 281 17.68 15.54 14.47
C LEU A 281 17.76 15.19 12.99
N VAL A 282 17.24 16.04 12.11
CA VAL A 282 17.32 15.91 10.65
C VAL A 282 17.68 17.27 10.08
N ALA A 283 18.69 17.33 9.21
CA ALA A 283 19.12 18.60 8.63
C ALA A 283 18.01 19.28 7.81
N PRO A 284 17.90 20.62 7.84
CA PRO A 284 16.81 21.37 7.20
C PRO A 284 16.63 21.07 5.70
N GLU A 285 17.71 20.84 4.98
CA GLU A 285 17.69 20.51 3.55
C GLU A 285 16.95 19.19 3.27
N TYR A 286 17.00 18.21 4.17
CA TYR A 286 16.26 16.95 4.02
C TYR A 286 14.80 17.11 4.42
N MET A 287 14.51 17.94 5.44
CA MET A 287 13.13 18.26 5.84
C MET A 287 12.34 18.91 4.70
N GLN A 288 12.97 19.76 3.90
CA GLN A 288 12.35 20.40 2.73
C GLN A 288 12.12 19.44 1.56
N ARG A 289 12.80 18.30 1.53
CA ARG A 289 12.71 17.29 0.47
C ARG A 289 11.81 16.10 0.81
N LEU A 290 11.17 16.10 1.99
CA LEU A 290 10.39 14.94 2.44
C LEU A 290 9.32 14.52 1.43
N GLY A 291 8.56 15.46 0.87
CA GLY A 291 7.52 15.22 -0.12
C GLY A 291 7.91 15.56 -1.56
N THR A 292 9.11 16.08 -1.79
CA THR A 292 9.54 16.53 -3.13
C THR A 292 10.19 15.38 -3.90
N PRO A 293 9.60 14.88 -4.99
CA PRO A 293 10.26 13.91 -5.86
C PRO A 293 11.50 14.51 -6.49
N SER A 294 12.53 13.69 -6.76
CA SER A 294 13.76 14.22 -7.32
C SER A 294 14.45 13.31 -8.34
N THR A 295 14.13 12.02 -8.36
CA THR A 295 14.86 11.05 -9.19
C THR A 295 14.09 10.60 -10.44
N THR A 296 12.75 10.66 -10.47
CA THR A 296 11.94 10.08 -11.55
C THR A 296 12.02 10.84 -12.88
N ASP A 297 11.82 10.14 -14.00
CA ASP A 297 11.70 10.77 -15.32
C ASP A 297 10.49 11.70 -15.39
N ALA A 298 9.39 11.35 -14.72
CA ALA A 298 8.23 12.23 -14.60
C ALA A 298 8.61 13.59 -13.99
N TYR A 299 9.40 13.59 -12.92
CA TYR A 299 9.91 14.83 -12.31
C TYR A 299 10.85 15.59 -13.25
N ARG A 300 11.78 14.90 -13.95
CA ARG A 300 12.68 15.51 -14.93
C ARG A 300 11.93 16.19 -16.10
N HIS A 301 10.72 15.70 -16.42
CA HIS A 301 9.81 16.29 -17.40
C HIS A 301 8.81 17.30 -16.82
N GLY A 302 9.04 17.78 -15.60
CA GLY A 302 8.32 18.90 -15.00
C GLY A 302 7.14 18.54 -14.10
N LEU A 303 6.83 17.25 -13.89
CA LEU A 303 5.77 16.84 -12.97
C LEU A 303 6.26 16.99 -11.51
N LYS A 304 5.65 17.89 -10.75
CA LYS A 304 6.03 18.16 -9.36
C LYS A 304 5.43 17.18 -8.36
N VAL A 305 4.25 16.62 -8.65
CA VAL A 305 3.60 15.62 -7.78
C VAL A 305 4.32 14.28 -7.89
N GLY A 306 4.40 13.54 -6.78
CA GLY A 306 5.13 12.28 -6.70
C GLY A 306 5.67 12.04 -5.30
N HIS A 307 6.53 11.02 -5.12
CA HIS A 307 7.09 10.64 -3.82
C HIS A 307 8.50 11.20 -3.64
N GLY A 308 8.72 11.90 -2.53
CA GLY A 308 10.03 12.36 -2.07
C GLY A 308 10.68 11.39 -1.08
N LEU A 309 11.51 11.91 -0.16
CA LEU A 309 12.30 11.07 0.75
C LEU A 309 11.46 10.30 1.79
N ALA A 310 10.24 10.76 2.10
CA ALA A 310 9.42 10.14 3.15
C ALA A 310 7.91 10.28 2.92
N LEU A 311 7.50 11.19 2.06
CA LEU A 311 6.12 11.56 1.82
C LEU A 311 5.88 11.72 0.32
N ALA A 312 4.63 11.67 -0.10
CA ALA A 312 4.25 11.96 -1.46
C ALA A 312 3.54 13.32 -1.53
N LEU A 313 4.02 14.23 -2.38
CA LEU A 313 3.28 15.43 -2.74
C LEU A 313 2.07 15.02 -3.57
N ARG A 314 0.90 15.32 -3.08
CA ARG A 314 -0.39 14.97 -3.67
C ARG A 314 -1.27 16.19 -3.82
N ASP A 315 -1.91 16.30 -4.95
CA ASP A 315 -3.00 17.23 -5.19
C ASP A 315 -4.33 16.47 -5.06
N ARG A 316 -5.01 16.65 -3.94
CA ARG A 316 -6.32 16.03 -3.65
C ARG A 316 -7.25 16.99 -2.95
N HIS A 317 -8.53 16.89 -3.24
CA HIS A 317 -9.57 17.81 -2.72
C HIS A 317 -9.27 19.28 -3.01
N GLY A 318 -8.56 19.57 -4.12
CA GLY A 318 -8.18 20.92 -4.52
C GLY A 318 -7.04 21.53 -3.71
N VAL A 319 -6.29 20.75 -2.94
CA VAL A 319 -5.18 21.23 -2.11
C VAL A 319 -3.93 20.38 -2.30
N LEU A 320 -2.74 21.00 -2.18
CA LEU A 320 -1.46 20.33 -2.25
C LEU A 320 -0.99 19.97 -0.84
N GLY A 321 -0.75 18.68 -0.60
CA GLY A 321 -0.25 18.18 0.67
C GLY A 321 0.81 17.10 0.50
N GLU A 322 1.80 17.10 1.38
CA GLU A 322 2.78 16.03 1.52
C GLU A 322 2.19 14.95 2.43
N CYS A 323 1.82 13.81 1.87
CA CYS A 323 1.03 12.81 2.58
C CYS A 323 1.63 11.41 2.52
N HIS A 324 1.31 10.57 3.50
CA HIS A 324 1.52 9.12 3.45
C HIS A 324 0.31 8.37 4.01
N PRO A 325 -0.33 7.50 3.23
CA PRO A 325 -1.37 6.61 3.72
C PRO A 325 -0.77 5.40 4.43
N GLY A 326 -1.54 4.75 5.27
CA GLY A 326 -1.15 3.49 5.89
C GLY A 326 -2.28 2.49 5.93
N THR A 327 -1.97 1.23 5.64
CA THR A 327 -2.89 0.10 5.77
C THR A 327 -2.13 -1.07 6.38
N THR A 328 -2.73 -1.71 7.36
CA THR A 328 -2.28 -2.97 7.93
C THR A 328 -3.50 -3.76 8.39
N PHE A 329 -3.32 -4.95 8.93
CA PHE A 329 -4.43 -5.82 9.33
C PHE A 329 -5.40 -5.12 10.29
N GLY A 330 -6.58 -4.76 9.79
CA GLY A 330 -7.65 -4.11 10.55
C GLY A 330 -7.41 -2.65 10.92
N PHE A 331 -6.45 -1.96 10.30
CA PHE A 331 -6.20 -0.54 10.53
C PHE A 331 -5.91 0.20 9.23
N ARG A 332 -6.43 1.43 9.13
CA ARG A 332 -6.04 2.42 8.12
C ARG A 332 -5.65 3.73 8.76
N ALA A 333 -4.63 4.37 8.22
CA ALA A 333 -4.12 5.65 8.70
C ALA A 333 -3.83 6.60 7.54
N GLN A 334 -3.81 7.88 7.84
CA GLN A 334 -3.39 8.94 6.93
C GLN A 334 -2.61 10.00 7.72
N LEU A 335 -1.49 10.42 7.16
CA LEU A 335 -0.71 11.56 7.63
C LEU A 335 -0.59 12.53 6.46
N CYS A 336 -0.88 13.82 6.68
CA CYS A 336 -0.69 14.89 5.69
C CYS A 336 -0.13 16.14 6.34
N ILE A 337 0.81 16.80 5.68
CA ILE A 337 1.33 18.12 6.05
C ILE A 337 1.16 19.10 4.89
N PHE A 338 0.81 20.33 5.23
CA PHE A 338 0.61 21.46 4.34
C PHE A 338 1.60 22.56 4.77
N ARG A 339 2.84 22.38 4.31
CA ARG A 339 4.01 23.11 4.82
C ARG A 339 3.86 24.63 4.67
N ASP A 340 3.40 25.06 3.50
CA ASP A 340 3.22 26.49 3.19
C ASP A 340 2.18 27.16 4.10
N GLN A 341 1.22 26.38 4.62
CA GLN A 341 0.17 26.85 5.51
C GLN A 341 0.44 26.50 6.98
N LYS A 342 1.57 25.83 7.29
CA LYS A 342 1.96 25.37 8.64
C LYS A 342 0.88 24.52 9.32
N LYS A 343 0.12 23.76 8.54
CA LYS A 343 -0.99 22.93 8.98
C LYS A 343 -0.69 21.46 8.70
N ALA A 344 -1.20 20.58 9.56
CA ALA A 344 -1.01 19.15 9.39
C ALA A 344 -2.10 18.36 10.11
N PHE A 345 -2.37 17.14 9.65
CA PHE A 345 -3.21 16.20 10.38
C PHE A 345 -2.70 14.77 10.26
N PHE A 346 -3.08 13.98 11.24
CA PHE A 346 -2.98 12.53 11.26
C PHE A 346 -4.30 11.94 11.74
N TYR A 347 -4.71 10.84 11.16
CA TYR A 347 -5.74 9.98 11.74
C TYR A 347 -5.40 8.51 11.54
N ALA A 348 -5.90 7.66 12.44
CA ALA A 348 -5.93 6.22 12.28
C ALA A 348 -7.27 5.66 12.75
N VAL A 349 -7.86 4.80 11.94
CA VAL A 349 -9.09 4.06 12.24
C VAL A 349 -8.75 2.59 12.46
N ASN A 350 -9.43 1.95 13.37
CA ASN A 350 -9.26 0.54 13.65
C ASN A 350 -10.15 -0.35 12.76
N ALA A 351 -10.21 -0.02 11.48
CA ALA A 351 -10.91 -0.81 10.47
C ALA A 351 -10.18 -0.77 9.12
N ASP A 352 -10.18 -1.92 8.42
CA ASP A 352 -9.78 -2.06 7.03
C ASP A 352 -10.92 -2.74 6.26
N ASN A 353 -11.87 -1.92 5.78
CA ASN A 353 -13.05 -2.32 5.04
C ASN A 353 -12.96 -1.86 3.59
N GLU A 354 -13.21 -2.73 2.64
CA GLU A 354 -13.18 -2.40 1.21
C GLU A 354 -14.30 -1.42 0.79
N LYS A 355 -15.46 -1.47 1.47
CA LYS A 355 -16.63 -0.65 1.14
C LYS A 355 -16.60 0.75 1.76
N SER A 356 -15.73 1.01 2.73
CA SER A 356 -15.66 2.29 3.44
C SER A 356 -14.91 3.35 2.63
N ASN A 357 -15.47 4.56 2.56
CA ASN A 357 -14.85 5.69 1.89
C ASN A 357 -14.02 6.54 2.87
N TYR A 358 -12.75 6.20 3.02
CA TYR A 358 -11.81 6.90 3.91
C TYR A 358 -11.45 8.31 3.45
N GLU A 359 -11.65 8.65 2.16
CA GLU A 359 -11.42 10.02 1.64
C GLU A 359 -12.35 11.04 2.29
N ARG A 360 -13.49 10.62 2.86
CA ARG A 360 -14.36 11.50 3.64
C ARG A 360 -13.71 12.00 4.93
N LEU A 361 -12.87 11.17 5.56
CA LEU A 361 -12.08 11.59 6.73
C LEU A 361 -11.00 12.57 6.31
N THR A 362 -10.28 12.29 5.23
CA THR A 362 -9.26 13.20 4.68
C THR A 362 -9.87 14.57 4.36
N LYS A 363 -11.01 14.58 3.66
CA LYS A 363 -11.73 15.81 3.31
C LYS A 363 -12.18 16.57 4.57
N HIS A 364 -12.73 15.87 5.57
CA HIS A 364 -13.15 16.47 6.83
C HIS A 364 -12.00 17.22 7.54
N PHE A 365 -10.79 16.62 7.62
CA PHE A 365 -9.65 17.28 8.25
C PHE A 365 -9.10 18.44 7.43
N ILE A 366 -9.14 18.37 6.11
CA ILE A 366 -8.79 19.48 5.20
C ILE A 366 -9.74 20.67 5.45
N GLU A 367 -11.05 20.41 5.51
CA GLU A 367 -12.07 21.43 5.77
C GLU A 367 -11.97 21.99 7.20
N GLN A 368 -11.79 21.13 8.20
CA GLN A 368 -11.64 21.55 9.61
C GLN A 368 -10.42 22.45 9.84
N LEU A 369 -9.32 22.19 9.14
CA LEU A 369 -8.10 22.98 9.21
C LEU A 369 -8.12 24.18 8.26
N GLU A 370 -9.20 24.38 7.50
CA GLU A 370 -9.32 25.47 6.53
C GLU A 370 -8.10 25.52 5.60
N ILE A 371 -7.72 24.34 5.04
CA ILE A 371 -6.64 24.29 4.07
C ILE A 371 -7.13 24.88 2.74
N THR A 372 -6.41 25.88 2.25
CA THR A 372 -6.78 26.60 1.02
C THR A 372 -6.05 26.02 -0.21
N PRO A 373 -6.68 26.07 -1.38
CA PRO A 373 -5.98 25.80 -2.64
C PRO A 373 -4.79 26.74 -2.85
N PRO A 374 -3.76 26.31 -3.59
CA PRO A 374 -2.70 27.21 -4.01
C PRO A 374 -3.26 28.32 -4.93
N ASP A 375 -2.65 29.51 -4.88
CA ASP A 375 -3.06 30.64 -5.69
C ASP A 375 -2.80 30.41 -7.18
N GLY A 376 -3.81 30.69 -8.01
CA GLY A 376 -3.71 30.71 -9.47
C GLY A 376 -4.03 29.38 -10.14
N GLN A 377 -4.62 29.45 -11.33
CA GLN A 377 -4.77 28.31 -12.21
C GLN A 377 -3.63 28.29 -13.23
N LEU A 378 -3.03 27.10 -13.45
CA LEU A 378 -2.06 26.93 -14.52
C LEU A 378 -2.73 27.20 -15.88
N PRO A 379 -2.08 27.98 -16.75
CA PRO A 379 -2.65 28.30 -18.07
C PRO A 379 -2.74 27.03 -18.93
N THR A 380 -3.80 26.94 -19.72
CA THR A 380 -3.96 25.88 -20.72
C THR A 380 -3.11 26.16 -21.96
N ALA A 381 -2.61 25.12 -22.59
CA ALA A 381 -1.84 25.23 -23.82
C ALA A 381 -2.45 24.35 -24.92
N ARG A 382 -2.21 24.76 -26.19
CA ARG A 382 -2.56 23.94 -27.36
C ARG A 382 -1.34 23.11 -27.77
N GLU A 383 -1.53 21.81 -27.90
CA GLU A 383 -0.53 20.88 -28.45
C GLU A 383 -1.22 19.79 -29.30
N ASP A 384 -0.44 19.07 -30.11
CA ASP A 384 -0.98 17.92 -30.85
C ASP A 384 -1.20 16.75 -29.91
N LEU A 385 -2.47 16.53 -29.55
CA LEU A 385 -2.91 15.49 -28.62
C LEU A 385 -2.97 14.11 -29.27
N ASN A 386 -3.07 14.01 -30.61
CA ASN A 386 -3.24 12.73 -31.31
C ASN A 386 -2.07 11.78 -31.10
N ARG A 387 -0.87 12.30 -30.92
CA ARG A 387 0.33 11.49 -30.62
C ARG A 387 0.22 10.68 -29.34
N TYR A 388 -0.60 11.13 -28.40
CA TYR A 388 -0.77 10.50 -27.09
C TYR A 388 -1.88 9.44 -27.09
N ALA A 389 -2.81 9.46 -28.04
CA ALA A 389 -3.92 8.53 -28.08
C ALA A 389 -3.45 7.08 -28.25
N GLY A 390 -4.02 6.14 -27.48
CA GLY A 390 -3.73 4.71 -27.58
C GLY A 390 -3.78 3.96 -26.25
N LEU A 391 -3.37 2.70 -26.29
CA LEU A 391 -3.31 1.82 -25.13
C LEU A 391 -1.98 1.97 -24.39
N TYR A 392 -2.04 1.98 -23.05
CA TYR A 392 -0.87 1.99 -22.19
C TYR A 392 -1.01 0.91 -21.10
N LYS A 393 0.09 0.22 -20.80
CA LYS A 393 0.17 -0.80 -19.75
C LYS A 393 0.95 -0.27 -18.54
N LEU A 394 0.55 -0.64 -17.35
CA LEU A 394 1.27 -0.32 -16.12
C LEU A 394 2.72 -0.83 -16.20
N SER A 395 3.69 0.01 -15.85
CA SER A 395 5.12 -0.28 -15.91
C SER A 395 5.88 0.53 -14.84
N PRO A 396 6.54 -0.10 -13.86
CA PRO A 396 6.47 -1.53 -13.58
C PRO A 396 5.12 -1.95 -12.99
N PRO A 397 4.77 -3.25 -13.00
CA PRO A 397 3.60 -3.76 -12.29
C PRO A 397 3.76 -3.58 -10.78
N ASN A 398 2.65 -3.52 -10.03
CA ASN A 398 2.70 -3.35 -8.57
C ASN A 398 3.40 -4.52 -7.88
N MET A 399 3.09 -5.74 -8.30
CA MET A 399 3.70 -6.98 -7.82
C MET A 399 4.08 -7.86 -9.00
N ALA A 400 5.34 -8.31 -9.06
CA ALA A 400 5.82 -9.15 -10.16
C ALA A 400 5.04 -10.46 -10.30
N GLN A 401 4.56 -11.03 -9.20
CA GLN A 401 3.72 -12.25 -9.22
C GLN A 401 2.40 -12.07 -9.97
N PHE A 402 1.92 -10.84 -10.08
CA PHE A 402 0.63 -10.50 -10.69
C PHE A 402 0.76 -9.59 -11.92
N ASP A 403 1.98 -9.50 -12.52
CA ASP A 403 2.24 -8.68 -13.72
C ASP A 403 1.22 -8.93 -14.83
N TRP A 404 0.87 -10.21 -15.08
CA TRP A 404 -0.12 -10.57 -16.07
C TRP A 404 -1.52 -10.01 -15.76
N LEU A 405 -1.94 -10.00 -14.47
CA LEU A 405 -3.20 -9.41 -14.05
C LEU A 405 -3.15 -7.89 -14.15
N ASP A 406 -2.07 -7.26 -13.68
CA ASP A 406 -1.86 -5.81 -13.81
C ASP A 406 -1.92 -5.39 -15.28
N TRP A 407 -1.28 -6.15 -16.18
CA TRP A 407 -1.36 -5.85 -17.60
C TRP A 407 -2.77 -5.94 -18.15
N MET A 408 -3.54 -6.94 -17.78
CA MET A 408 -4.90 -7.12 -18.29
C MET A 408 -5.91 -6.13 -17.70
N PHE A 409 -5.82 -5.86 -16.40
CA PHE A 409 -6.86 -5.12 -15.67
C PHE A 409 -6.49 -3.67 -15.36
N ASN A 410 -5.19 -3.32 -15.29
CA ASN A 410 -4.68 -1.98 -14.98
C ASN A 410 -4.12 -1.23 -16.21
N SER A 411 -4.30 -1.78 -17.42
CA SER A 411 -4.05 -1.04 -18.67
C SER A 411 -5.07 0.09 -18.83
N VAL A 412 -4.62 1.20 -19.41
CA VAL A 412 -5.45 2.39 -19.64
C VAL A 412 -5.49 2.76 -21.12
N TRP A 413 -6.64 3.26 -21.57
CA TRP A 413 -6.80 3.86 -22.89
C TRP A 413 -6.75 5.37 -22.75
N VAL A 414 -5.96 6.01 -23.59
CA VAL A 414 -5.89 7.46 -23.72
C VAL A 414 -6.56 7.84 -25.04
N GLU A 415 -7.57 8.68 -24.98
CA GLU A 415 -8.33 9.18 -26.12
C GLU A 415 -8.27 10.71 -26.15
N VAL A 416 -8.40 11.29 -27.32
CA VAL A 416 -8.49 12.75 -27.47
C VAL A 416 -9.93 13.16 -27.20
N ASP A 417 -10.13 14.13 -26.34
CA ASP A 417 -11.40 14.80 -26.11
C ASP A 417 -11.52 15.97 -27.11
N GLU A 418 -12.24 15.74 -28.19
CA GLU A 418 -12.43 16.77 -29.24
C GLU A 418 -13.34 17.91 -28.76
N GLU A 419 -14.23 17.65 -27.79
CA GLU A 419 -15.19 18.66 -27.31
C GLU A 419 -14.52 19.63 -26.34
N GLU A 420 -13.72 19.10 -25.38
CA GLU A 420 -13.07 19.92 -24.35
C GLU A 420 -11.60 20.27 -24.69
N GLY A 421 -11.06 19.70 -25.78
CA GLY A 421 -9.69 19.97 -26.22
C GLY A 421 -8.61 19.40 -25.26
N GLY A 422 -8.84 18.21 -24.72
CA GLY A 422 -8.02 17.54 -23.75
C GLY A 422 -7.79 16.05 -24.06
N LEU A 423 -7.43 15.28 -23.05
CA LEU A 423 -7.33 13.83 -23.12
C LEU A 423 -8.28 13.18 -22.10
N VAL A 424 -8.81 12.03 -22.44
CA VAL A 424 -9.54 11.16 -21.50
C VAL A 424 -8.74 9.89 -21.26
N ILE A 425 -8.48 9.57 -19.99
CA ILE A 425 -7.91 8.30 -19.58
C ILE A 425 -9.04 7.39 -19.12
N ARG A 426 -9.23 6.27 -19.82
CA ARG A 426 -10.21 5.23 -19.47
C ARG A 426 -9.53 4.01 -18.90
N SER A 427 -10.08 3.46 -17.84
CA SER A 427 -9.63 2.21 -17.23
C SER A 427 -10.80 1.29 -16.88
N LEU A 428 -10.53 -0.01 -16.70
CA LEU A 428 -11.57 -0.97 -16.29
C LEU A 428 -11.96 -0.83 -14.80
N GLN A 429 -11.07 -0.27 -13.97
CA GLN A 429 -11.20 -0.31 -12.51
C GLN A 429 -11.49 1.05 -11.87
N ALA A 430 -11.45 2.14 -12.64
CA ALA A 430 -11.69 3.48 -12.14
C ALA A 430 -12.55 4.28 -13.13
N SER A 431 -13.17 5.35 -12.64
CA SER A 431 -13.86 6.32 -13.48
C SER A 431 -12.92 6.99 -14.46
N ASP A 432 -13.46 7.43 -15.58
CA ASP A 432 -12.75 8.22 -16.58
C ASP A 432 -12.14 9.48 -15.96
N LYS A 433 -10.96 9.85 -16.46
CA LYS A 433 -10.23 11.04 -16.01
C LYS A 433 -10.07 11.98 -17.19
N HIS A 434 -10.57 13.20 -17.05
CA HIS A 434 -10.43 14.27 -18.03
C HIS A 434 -9.17 15.07 -17.73
N LEU A 435 -8.30 15.21 -18.71
CA LEU A 435 -7.00 15.85 -18.62
C LEU A 435 -6.94 17.06 -19.53
N GLN A 436 -6.67 18.22 -18.98
CA GLN A 436 -6.45 19.46 -19.70
C GLN A 436 -4.96 19.66 -19.98
N ALA A 437 -4.58 19.98 -21.22
CA ALA A 437 -3.20 20.21 -21.60
C ALA A 437 -2.67 21.53 -21.01
N LEU A 438 -1.46 21.45 -20.42
CA LEU A 438 -0.72 22.59 -19.87
C LEU A 438 0.52 22.95 -20.72
N GLY A 439 0.83 22.14 -21.74
CA GLY A 439 2.00 22.25 -22.59
C GLY A 439 3.19 21.41 -22.14
N SER A 440 4.12 21.17 -23.05
CA SER A 440 5.33 20.36 -22.79
C SER A 440 5.03 18.93 -22.29
N GLY A 441 3.89 18.36 -22.70
CA GLY A 441 3.47 17.03 -22.24
C GLY A 441 2.89 16.99 -20.84
N LEU A 442 2.69 18.13 -20.17
CA LEU A 442 2.06 18.23 -18.86
C LEU A 442 0.53 18.37 -18.99
N PHE A 443 -0.17 17.69 -18.11
CA PHE A 443 -1.64 17.66 -18.08
C PHE A 443 -2.16 17.81 -16.65
N ARG A 444 -3.32 18.44 -16.53
CA ARG A 444 -4.04 18.58 -15.26
C ARG A 444 -5.37 17.83 -15.33
N GLU A 445 -5.57 16.90 -14.40
CA GLU A 445 -6.85 16.20 -14.19
C GLU A 445 -7.88 17.19 -13.64
N GLU A 446 -9.12 17.08 -14.06
CA GLU A 446 -10.23 17.89 -13.53
C GLU A 446 -10.29 17.82 -12.00
N GLY A 447 -10.52 18.97 -11.36
CA GLY A 447 -10.55 19.08 -9.88
C GLY A 447 -9.17 19.11 -9.22
N ARG A 448 -8.06 19.17 -10.00
CA ARG A 448 -6.70 19.39 -9.50
C ARG A 448 -6.28 20.85 -9.71
N THR A 449 -5.30 21.27 -8.92
CA THR A 449 -4.73 22.62 -8.97
C THR A 449 -3.40 22.65 -9.73
N GLU A 450 -2.63 21.56 -9.65
CA GLU A 450 -1.31 21.40 -10.29
C GLU A 450 -1.36 20.39 -11.46
N ALA A 451 -0.27 20.32 -12.22
CA ALA A 451 -0.07 19.24 -13.17
C ALA A 451 -0.13 17.88 -12.46
N SER A 452 -1.01 17.00 -12.91
CA SER A 452 -1.27 15.70 -12.31
C SER A 452 -0.71 14.53 -13.11
N HIS A 453 -0.43 14.78 -14.40
CA HIS A 453 0.11 13.79 -15.34
C HIS A 453 1.16 14.44 -16.25
N VAL A 454 2.13 13.62 -16.67
CA VAL A 454 3.09 14.00 -17.71
C VAL A 454 3.23 12.88 -18.72
N MET A 455 3.32 13.24 -19.99
CA MET A 455 3.64 12.34 -21.10
C MET A 455 5.03 12.64 -21.64
N TYR A 456 5.86 11.59 -21.73
CA TYR A 456 7.26 11.69 -22.16
C TYR A 456 7.70 10.43 -22.88
N GLU A 457 8.82 10.49 -23.61
CA GLU A 457 9.44 9.36 -24.30
C GLU A 457 10.68 8.88 -23.56
N ASN A 458 10.69 7.62 -23.13
CA ASN A 458 11.88 6.96 -22.55
C ASN A 458 11.68 5.44 -22.37
N PRO A 459 12.21 4.56 -23.18
CA PRO A 459 12.51 4.70 -24.63
C PRO A 459 11.22 4.72 -25.48
N SER A 460 10.07 4.38 -24.93
CA SER A 460 8.74 4.46 -25.55
C SER A 460 7.94 5.56 -24.88
N LEU A 461 6.87 5.99 -25.55
CA LEU A 461 5.93 6.95 -24.99
C LEU A 461 5.33 6.39 -23.69
N ALA A 462 5.40 7.17 -22.64
CA ALA A 462 4.89 6.86 -21.32
C ALA A 462 3.99 7.99 -20.80
N ILE A 463 3.05 7.63 -19.93
CA ILE A 463 2.28 8.54 -19.11
C ILE A 463 2.55 8.26 -17.64
N SER A 464 2.80 9.28 -16.83
CA SER A 464 3.00 9.13 -15.39
C SER A 464 2.19 10.16 -14.61
N ASN A 465 1.64 9.72 -13.47
CA ASN A 465 1.01 10.61 -12.48
C ASN A 465 1.91 10.83 -11.24
N GLY A 466 3.21 10.55 -11.36
CA GLY A 466 4.18 10.67 -10.29
C GLY A 466 4.22 9.49 -9.30
N LEU A 467 3.15 8.69 -9.24
CA LEU A 467 3.05 7.49 -8.37
C LEU A 467 2.77 6.20 -9.14
N MET A 468 2.49 6.30 -10.41
CA MET A 468 2.36 5.18 -11.36
C MET A 468 2.81 5.68 -12.73
N THR A 469 3.39 4.77 -13.51
CA THR A 469 3.78 5.02 -14.89
C THR A 469 3.19 3.94 -15.77
N TRP A 470 2.67 4.32 -16.92
CA TRP A 470 2.17 3.41 -17.96
C TRP A 470 2.97 3.66 -19.23
N SER A 471 3.49 2.62 -19.84
CA SER A 471 4.20 2.67 -21.13
C SER A 471 3.31 2.21 -22.27
N ARG A 472 3.57 2.73 -23.48
CA ARG A 472 2.79 2.41 -24.69
C ARG A 472 2.64 0.91 -24.86
N GLY A 473 1.41 0.44 -24.97
CA GLY A 473 1.03 -0.96 -25.16
C GLY A 473 0.49 -1.25 -26.57
N SER A 474 0.30 -2.53 -26.87
CA SER A 474 -0.32 -2.97 -28.13
C SER A 474 -1.76 -3.42 -27.88
N PRO A 475 -2.77 -2.77 -28.52
CA PRO A 475 -4.16 -3.22 -28.43
C PRO A 475 -4.37 -4.65 -28.91
N LEU A 476 -3.62 -5.07 -29.94
CA LEU A 476 -3.72 -6.43 -30.48
C LEU A 476 -3.30 -7.46 -29.44
N THR A 477 -2.17 -7.24 -28.75
CA THR A 477 -1.69 -8.20 -27.74
C THR A 477 -2.64 -8.27 -26.54
N LEU A 478 -3.19 -7.14 -26.09
CA LEU A 478 -4.20 -7.13 -25.02
C LEU A 478 -5.49 -7.84 -25.45
N GLY A 479 -5.98 -7.58 -26.67
CA GLY A 479 -7.15 -8.26 -27.23
C GLY A 479 -6.96 -9.79 -27.37
N LEU A 480 -5.78 -10.22 -27.80
CA LEU A 480 -5.43 -11.65 -27.86
C LEU A 480 -5.37 -12.27 -26.45
N ALA A 481 -4.83 -11.57 -25.46
CA ALA A 481 -4.79 -12.04 -24.07
C ALA A 481 -6.19 -12.21 -23.48
N TRP A 482 -7.08 -11.23 -23.68
CA TRP A 482 -8.48 -11.33 -23.26
C TRP A 482 -9.22 -12.47 -23.98
N THR A 483 -9.03 -12.60 -25.30
CA THR A 483 -9.64 -13.68 -26.07
C THR A 483 -9.17 -15.04 -25.57
N SER A 484 -7.88 -15.18 -25.30
CA SER A 484 -7.27 -16.40 -24.74
C SER A 484 -7.84 -16.73 -23.35
N LEU A 485 -7.92 -15.73 -22.47
CA LEU A 485 -8.49 -15.90 -21.12
C LEU A 485 -9.94 -16.37 -21.18
N ILE A 486 -10.78 -15.65 -21.94
CA ILE A 486 -12.23 -15.95 -22.04
C ILE A 486 -12.42 -17.33 -22.66
N ALA A 487 -11.75 -17.63 -23.80
CA ALA A 487 -11.86 -18.92 -24.46
C ALA A 487 -11.40 -20.07 -23.54
N GLY A 488 -10.27 -19.88 -22.85
CA GLY A 488 -9.72 -20.89 -21.93
C GLY A 488 -10.61 -21.12 -20.71
N MET A 489 -11.14 -20.06 -20.10
CA MET A 489 -12.08 -20.17 -18.97
C MET A 489 -13.39 -20.86 -19.39
N CYS A 490 -13.96 -20.48 -20.54
CA CYS A 490 -15.12 -21.17 -21.11
C CYS A 490 -14.83 -22.64 -21.39
N GLY A 491 -13.63 -22.96 -21.91
CA GLY A 491 -13.19 -24.33 -22.15
C GLY A 491 -13.08 -25.15 -20.86
N ILE A 492 -12.45 -24.61 -19.81
CA ILE A 492 -12.33 -25.26 -18.49
C ILE A 492 -13.71 -25.45 -17.86
N LEU A 493 -14.58 -24.45 -17.91
CA LEU A 493 -15.96 -24.54 -17.40
C LEU A 493 -16.75 -25.61 -18.15
N TYR A 494 -16.67 -25.66 -19.48
CA TYR A 494 -17.31 -26.69 -20.26
C TYR A 494 -16.82 -28.09 -19.86
N ILE A 495 -15.50 -28.29 -19.75
CA ILE A 495 -14.92 -29.59 -19.33
C ILE A 495 -15.46 -30.01 -17.96
N PHE A 496 -15.54 -29.04 -17.01
CA PHE A 496 -16.08 -29.30 -15.69
C PHE A 496 -17.55 -29.73 -15.73
N VAL A 497 -18.42 -28.97 -16.40
CA VAL A 497 -19.87 -29.27 -16.53
C VAL A 497 -20.09 -30.57 -17.31
N ARG A 498 -19.43 -30.72 -18.47
CA ARG A 498 -19.56 -31.91 -19.34
C ARG A 498 -19.08 -33.15 -18.63
N GLY A 499 -17.91 -33.10 -17.98
CA GLY A 499 -17.38 -34.24 -17.22
C GLY A 499 -18.29 -34.65 -16.07
N SER A 500 -18.87 -33.69 -15.35
CA SER A 500 -19.83 -33.96 -14.28
C SER A 500 -21.10 -34.64 -14.80
N LEU A 501 -21.66 -34.19 -15.92
CA LEU A 501 -22.80 -34.84 -16.60
C LEU A 501 -22.47 -36.26 -17.07
N LEU A 502 -21.29 -36.48 -17.64
CA LEU A 502 -20.84 -37.79 -18.05
C LEU A 502 -20.66 -38.75 -16.87
N PHE A 503 -20.18 -38.24 -15.75
CA PHE A 503 -20.02 -39.03 -14.52
C PHE A 503 -21.39 -39.45 -13.96
N VAL A 504 -22.32 -38.49 -13.77
CA VAL A 504 -23.68 -38.79 -13.27
C VAL A 504 -24.46 -39.75 -14.18
N THR A 505 -24.26 -39.66 -15.49
CA THR A 505 -24.92 -40.57 -16.46
C THR A 505 -24.20 -41.90 -16.67
N GLY A 506 -23.10 -42.16 -15.95
CA GLY A 506 -22.31 -43.39 -16.05
C GLY A 506 -21.51 -43.53 -17.37
N ARG A 507 -21.39 -42.45 -18.14
CA ARG A 507 -20.76 -42.44 -19.47
C ARG A 507 -19.29 -41.96 -19.47
N ALA A 508 -18.73 -41.60 -18.34
CA ALA A 508 -17.37 -41.02 -18.23
C ALA A 508 -16.28 -41.94 -18.84
N ARG A 509 -16.41 -43.27 -18.68
CA ARG A 509 -15.47 -44.26 -19.26
C ARG A 509 -15.40 -44.22 -20.79
N ASN A 510 -16.49 -43.83 -21.47
CA ASN A 510 -16.56 -43.77 -22.93
C ASN A 510 -16.06 -42.43 -23.50
N HIS A 511 -15.70 -41.46 -22.63
CA HIS A 511 -15.23 -40.10 -22.93
C HIS A 511 -13.99 -39.78 -22.13
N ILE A 512 -12.97 -40.64 -22.24
CA ILE A 512 -11.74 -40.56 -21.42
C ILE A 512 -11.00 -39.23 -21.63
N THR A 513 -11.06 -38.64 -22.82
CA THR A 513 -10.45 -37.36 -23.18
C THR A 513 -11.03 -36.16 -22.39
N THR A 514 -12.31 -36.22 -22.03
CA THR A 514 -12.95 -35.24 -21.17
C THR A 514 -12.81 -35.62 -19.69
N ALA A 515 -12.80 -36.92 -19.37
CA ALA A 515 -12.75 -37.42 -17.99
C ALA A 515 -11.41 -37.11 -17.31
N ILE A 516 -10.27 -37.20 -18.02
CA ILE A 516 -8.92 -36.97 -17.46
C ILE A 516 -8.80 -35.53 -16.88
N PRO A 517 -8.99 -34.44 -17.65
CA PRO A 517 -8.91 -33.10 -17.10
C PRO A 517 -10.04 -32.79 -16.11
N TRP A 518 -11.22 -33.39 -16.27
CA TRP A 518 -12.31 -33.24 -15.29
C TRP A 518 -11.94 -33.79 -13.90
N ILE A 519 -11.27 -34.94 -13.80
CA ILE A 519 -10.78 -35.51 -12.55
C ILE A 519 -9.81 -34.53 -11.87
N CYS A 520 -8.90 -33.91 -12.64
CA CYS A 520 -8.00 -32.89 -12.13
C CYS A 520 -8.77 -31.68 -11.57
N LEU A 521 -9.83 -31.22 -12.27
CA LEU A 521 -10.66 -30.09 -11.82
C LEU A 521 -11.45 -30.43 -10.55
N ILE A 522 -12.04 -31.62 -10.44
CA ILE A 522 -12.76 -32.06 -9.23
C ILE A 522 -11.82 -32.16 -8.02
N ALA A 523 -10.58 -32.57 -8.23
CA ALA A 523 -9.59 -32.69 -7.17
C ALA A 523 -9.30 -31.35 -6.46
N PHE A 524 -9.57 -30.18 -7.10
CA PHE A 524 -9.46 -28.87 -6.45
C PHE A 524 -10.44 -28.68 -5.28
N ALA A 525 -11.50 -29.46 -5.19
CA ALA A 525 -12.42 -29.40 -4.04
C ALA A 525 -11.67 -29.64 -2.70
N LEU A 526 -10.65 -30.52 -2.70
CA LEU A 526 -9.89 -30.82 -1.49
C LEU A 526 -9.05 -29.63 -0.98
N PRO A 527 -8.15 -29.02 -1.76
CA PRO A 527 -7.41 -27.86 -1.27
C PRO A 527 -8.32 -26.66 -0.96
N ILE A 528 -9.42 -26.45 -1.70
CA ILE A 528 -10.40 -25.39 -1.37
C ILE A 528 -10.98 -25.63 0.02
N TYR A 529 -11.42 -26.86 0.33
CA TYR A 529 -11.88 -27.20 1.67
C TYR A 529 -10.81 -27.00 2.74
N LEU A 530 -9.58 -27.44 2.49
CA LEU A 530 -8.48 -27.26 3.44
C LEU A 530 -8.18 -25.77 3.71
N TYR A 531 -8.28 -24.89 2.70
CA TYR A 531 -8.14 -23.45 2.92
C TYR A 531 -9.21 -22.87 3.85
N THR A 532 -10.45 -23.41 3.87
CA THR A 532 -11.48 -22.94 4.80
C THR A 532 -11.22 -23.33 6.25
N THR A 533 -10.32 -24.30 6.49
CA THR A 533 -9.98 -24.82 7.82
C THR A 533 -8.70 -24.24 8.41
N GLN A 534 -7.96 -23.45 7.64
CA GLN A 534 -6.68 -22.85 8.08
C GLN A 534 -6.81 -21.32 8.24
N SER A 535 -5.89 -20.73 9.02
CA SER A 535 -5.79 -19.28 9.15
C SER A 535 -5.43 -18.65 7.80
N PHE A 536 -6.00 -17.49 7.47
CA PHE A 536 -5.64 -16.74 6.27
C PHE A 536 -4.15 -16.33 6.26
N LEU A 537 -3.53 -16.18 7.43
CA LEU A 537 -2.09 -15.90 7.55
C LEU A 537 -1.23 -17.01 6.95
N GLN A 538 -1.74 -18.25 6.88
CA GLN A 538 -1.03 -19.37 6.29
C GLN A 538 -1.08 -19.42 4.76
N PHE A 539 -1.74 -18.43 4.13
CA PHE A 539 -1.88 -18.39 2.66
C PHE A 539 -0.53 -18.31 1.94
N GLY A 540 0.44 -17.60 2.51
CA GLY A 540 1.81 -17.51 2.01
C GLY A 540 2.73 -18.68 2.42
N GLU A 541 2.22 -19.72 3.09
CA GLU A 541 3.02 -20.83 3.61
C GLU A 541 2.91 -22.10 2.78
N ARG A 542 3.88 -23.00 2.97
CA ARG A 542 3.81 -24.38 2.45
C ARG A 542 2.91 -25.23 3.34
N THR A 543 1.61 -25.11 3.17
CA THR A 543 0.60 -25.98 3.82
C THR A 543 0.20 -27.12 2.89
N THR A 544 -0.53 -28.10 3.42
CA THR A 544 -1.11 -29.18 2.59
C THR A 544 -2.02 -28.58 1.50
N ALA A 545 -2.81 -27.55 1.83
CA ALA A 545 -3.68 -26.88 0.88
C ALA A 545 -2.88 -26.22 -0.26
N SER A 546 -1.87 -25.40 0.07
CA SER A 546 -1.07 -24.68 -0.92
C SER A 546 -0.26 -25.61 -1.81
N VAL A 547 0.32 -26.68 -1.24
CA VAL A 547 1.06 -27.71 -2.01
C VAL A 547 0.12 -28.45 -2.97
N LEU A 548 -1.09 -28.83 -2.54
CA LEU A 548 -2.09 -29.46 -3.42
C LEU A 548 -2.52 -28.50 -4.55
N VAL A 549 -2.71 -27.20 -4.27
CA VAL A 549 -2.99 -26.21 -5.34
C VAL A 549 -1.85 -26.18 -6.36
N ALA A 550 -0.59 -26.13 -5.91
CA ALA A 550 0.55 -26.13 -6.83
C ALA A 550 0.61 -27.40 -7.68
N ILE A 551 0.41 -28.58 -7.07
CA ILE A 551 0.38 -29.86 -7.79
C ILE A 551 -0.76 -29.87 -8.81
N LEU A 552 -1.98 -29.51 -8.43
CA LEU A 552 -3.14 -29.55 -9.31
C LEU A 552 -3.08 -28.50 -10.43
N THR A 553 -2.61 -27.30 -10.14
CA THR A 553 -2.41 -26.25 -11.17
C THR A 553 -1.28 -26.61 -12.15
N GLY A 554 -0.27 -27.37 -11.71
CA GLY A 554 0.75 -27.96 -12.58
C GLY A 554 0.26 -29.21 -13.34
N ALA A 555 -0.62 -30.02 -12.74
CA ALA A 555 -1.17 -31.22 -13.35
C ALA A 555 -2.26 -30.90 -14.41
N LEU A 556 -2.97 -29.78 -14.28
CA LEU A 556 -4.05 -29.41 -15.20
C LEU A 556 -3.56 -29.29 -16.67
N PRO A 557 -2.52 -28.50 -17.00
CA PRO A 557 -1.99 -28.45 -18.37
C PRO A 557 -1.50 -29.82 -18.88
N VAL A 558 -0.90 -30.64 -18.01
CA VAL A 558 -0.49 -32.00 -18.36
C VAL A 558 -1.70 -32.87 -18.70
N SER A 559 -2.76 -32.81 -17.89
CA SER A 559 -3.99 -33.58 -18.12
C SER A 559 -4.69 -33.20 -19.44
N LEU A 560 -4.73 -31.90 -19.75
CA LEU A 560 -5.25 -31.37 -21.01
C LEU A 560 -4.38 -31.82 -22.21
N GLY A 561 -3.06 -31.76 -22.05
CA GLY A 561 -2.11 -32.24 -23.07
C GLY A 561 -2.25 -33.76 -23.36
N VAL A 562 -2.40 -34.58 -22.31
CA VAL A 562 -2.68 -36.00 -22.43
C VAL A 562 -4.01 -36.27 -23.15
N ALA A 563 -5.07 -35.50 -22.79
CA ALA A 563 -6.36 -35.63 -23.48
C ALA A 563 -6.25 -35.30 -24.97
N LEU A 564 -5.56 -34.23 -25.34
CA LEU A 564 -5.29 -33.85 -26.74
C LEU A 564 -4.47 -34.90 -27.48
N TYR A 565 -3.44 -35.47 -26.83
CA TYR A 565 -2.65 -36.58 -27.40
C TYR A 565 -3.50 -37.82 -27.69
N LEU A 566 -4.41 -38.20 -26.78
CA LEU A 566 -5.32 -39.31 -26.97
C LEU A 566 -6.27 -39.07 -28.16
N VAL A 567 -6.81 -37.84 -28.30
CA VAL A 567 -7.59 -37.48 -29.50
C VAL A 567 -6.78 -37.65 -30.77
N ALA A 568 -5.51 -37.20 -30.79
CA ALA A 568 -4.62 -37.36 -31.94
C ALA A 568 -4.30 -38.84 -32.25
N ARG A 569 -4.40 -39.74 -31.26
CA ARG A 569 -4.23 -41.21 -31.42
C ARG A 569 -5.51 -41.94 -31.82
N GLY A 570 -6.61 -41.20 -32.03
CA GLY A 570 -7.87 -41.75 -32.53
C GLY A 570 -8.93 -42.02 -31.46
N GLU A 571 -8.71 -41.61 -30.22
CA GLU A 571 -9.76 -41.66 -29.20
C GLU A 571 -10.93 -40.75 -29.57
N ARG A 572 -12.14 -41.22 -29.30
CA ARG A 572 -13.37 -40.50 -29.65
C ARG A 572 -13.50 -39.22 -28.87
N SER A 573 -13.64 -38.10 -29.58
CA SER A 573 -13.94 -36.79 -29.03
C SER A 573 -14.93 -36.06 -29.92
N SER A 574 -15.90 -35.37 -29.33
CA SER A 574 -16.78 -34.50 -30.10
C SER A 574 -16.03 -33.21 -30.48
N LYS A 575 -16.48 -32.52 -31.54
CA LYS A 575 -15.88 -31.25 -31.94
C LYS A 575 -15.87 -30.23 -30.79
N PRO A 576 -16.97 -30.02 -30.00
CA PRO A 576 -16.95 -29.15 -28.82
C PRO A 576 -15.91 -29.60 -27.78
N ASP A 577 -15.81 -30.90 -27.47
CA ASP A 577 -14.82 -31.41 -26.51
C ASP A 577 -13.39 -31.06 -26.97
N LEU A 578 -13.08 -31.28 -28.27
CA LEU A 578 -11.76 -30.95 -28.83
C LEU A 578 -11.44 -29.43 -28.73
N TYR A 579 -12.37 -28.57 -29.15
CA TYR A 579 -12.14 -27.12 -29.12
C TYR A 579 -11.93 -26.59 -27.67
N THR A 580 -12.67 -27.15 -26.72
CA THR A 580 -12.53 -26.75 -25.32
C THR A 580 -11.25 -27.25 -24.65
N LEU A 581 -10.77 -28.46 -25.05
CA LEU A 581 -9.45 -28.97 -24.67
C LEU A 581 -8.33 -28.07 -25.20
N ILE A 582 -8.39 -27.66 -26.48
CA ILE A 582 -7.42 -26.74 -27.07
C ILE A 582 -7.45 -25.39 -26.34
N ALA A 583 -8.65 -24.84 -26.10
CA ALA A 583 -8.81 -23.55 -25.43
C ALA A 583 -8.29 -23.58 -23.98
N GLY A 584 -8.58 -24.64 -23.22
CA GLY A 584 -8.03 -24.80 -21.87
C GLY A 584 -6.52 -24.97 -21.83
N PHE A 585 -5.99 -25.81 -22.76
CA PHE A 585 -4.56 -26.08 -22.85
C PHE A 585 -3.75 -24.81 -23.21
N GLN A 586 -4.19 -24.05 -24.23
CA GLN A 586 -3.51 -22.82 -24.63
C GLN A 586 -3.48 -21.78 -23.49
N LEU A 587 -4.59 -21.63 -22.72
CA LEU A 587 -4.60 -20.75 -21.54
C LEU A 587 -3.59 -21.20 -20.50
N CYS A 588 -3.59 -22.49 -20.13
CA CYS A 588 -2.62 -23.04 -19.19
C CYS A 588 -1.17 -22.85 -19.66
N ALA A 589 -0.91 -23.04 -20.97
CA ALA A 589 0.42 -22.83 -21.54
C ALA A 589 0.87 -21.36 -21.43
N ILE A 590 -0.01 -20.41 -21.72
CA ILE A 590 0.28 -18.98 -21.52
C ILE A 590 0.57 -18.69 -20.05
N LEU A 591 -0.28 -19.14 -19.12
CA LEU A 591 -0.09 -18.92 -17.68
C LEU A 591 1.20 -19.57 -17.15
N MET A 592 1.67 -20.66 -17.75
CA MET A 592 3.00 -21.23 -17.44
C MET A 592 4.13 -20.34 -17.96
N VAL A 593 4.02 -19.82 -19.17
CA VAL A 593 5.04 -18.95 -19.78
C VAL A 593 5.19 -17.63 -19.00
N VAL A 594 4.07 -17.07 -18.53
CA VAL A 594 4.08 -15.84 -17.70
C VAL A 594 4.34 -16.11 -16.21
N GLY A 595 4.65 -17.35 -15.82
CA GLY A 595 5.05 -17.72 -14.47
C GLY A 595 3.92 -17.80 -13.43
N VAL A 596 2.66 -17.79 -13.85
CA VAL A 596 1.49 -17.93 -12.96
C VAL A 596 1.27 -19.38 -12.54
N LEU A 597 1.51 -20.33 -13.44
CA LEU A 597 1.39 -21.76 -13.14
C LEU A 597 2.77 -22.42 -13.04
N PRO A 598 2.95 -23.37 -12.10
CA PRO A 598 2.04 -23.74 -11.03
C PRO A 598 1.91 -22.63 -9.96
N VAL A 599 0.72 -22.51 -9.35
CA VAL A 599 0.45 -21.47 -8.33
C VAL A 599 1.17 -21.82 -7.03
N MET A 600 2.15 -21.00 -6.65
CA MET A 600 2.99 -21.19 -5.47
C MET A 600 3.09 -19.87 -4.67
N PHE A 601 2.13 -19.61 -3.78
CA PHE A 601 2.07 -18.36 -2.99
C PHE A 601 3.21 -18.21 -1.97
N TRP A 602 3.98 -19.29 -1.73
CA TRP A 602 5.17 -19.30 -0.85
C TRP A 602 6.49 -18.97 -1.58
N ARG A 603 6.44 -18.52 -2.82
CA ARG A 603 7.60 -18.07 -3.62
C ARG A 603 7.64 -16.56 -3.76
#